data_9edf1395f58302518b5da823c45f17fa
#
_entry.id   9edf1395f58302518b5da823c45f17fa
#
_cell.length_a   1.000
_cell.length_b   1.000
_cell.length_c   1.000
_cell.angle_alpha   90.00
_cell.angle_beta   90.00
_cell.angle_gamma   90.00
#
_symmetry.space_group_name_H-M   'P 1'
#
loop_
_entity.id
_entity.type
_entity.pdbx_description
1 polymer ?
#
loop_
_entity_poly.entity_id
_entity_poly.type
_entity_poly.pdbx_seq_one_letter_code
_entity_poly.pdbx_strand_id
1 'polypeptide(L)'
;MDPRYSARQSQYNGNDWLSKLNQIKEARSEYNKIERILTPYERQTIFGNIKADAEANYSRVYNGVKARLDAAVGNYKAAAAKRAAAIAKEINSWDAGKLNDELQAFSTRVNMEVGKKDAQGIFSGQPAAARVKQIYQEALASGDRYKMRAAAEVLRAADVEKLPSEQQMQVQLLARAASDNLEALRNTDDIQNAIDQENAAIKQMQDEQKFVREAAEVMFDEGGQIFGRDVSSFGKLASTIKFEREAGNVKIKILDINDPEITGVDLSNLKEQEGE
;
A
#
# COMPACT_ATOMS: atom_id res chain seq x y z
N MET A 1 -7.94 21.97 -24.17
CA MET A 1 -8.14 20.79 -23.32
C MET A 1 -6.75 20.21 -23.04
N ASP A 2 -6.36 20.06 -21.80
CA ASP A 2 -5.04 19.50 -21.44
C ASP A 2 -4.96 18.03 -21.91
N PRO A 3 -3.99 17.65 -22.73
CA PRO A 3 -3.87 16.30 -23.29
C PRO A 3 -3.74 15.21 -22.21
N ARG A 4 -3.34 15.57 -20.99
CA ARG A 4 -3.27 14.64 -19.83
C ARG A 4 -4.64 14.09 -19.44
N TYR A 5 -5.71 14.84 -19.69
CA TYR A 5 -7.09 14.43 -19.35
C TYR A 5 -7.78 13.71 -20.49
N SER A 6 -7.44 13.97 -21.76
CA SER A 6 -8.08 13.33 -22.90
C SER A 6 -7.74 11.84 -23.04
N ALA A 7 -6.49 11.46 -22.73
CA ALA A 7 -6.06 10.07 -22.82
C ALA A 7 -6.71 9.16 -21.76
N ARG A 8 -7.13 9.71 -20.61
CA ARG A 8 -7.77 8.97 -19.53
C ARG A 8 -9.29 8.94 -19.62
N GLN A 9 -9.89 9.88 -20.32
CA GLN A 9 -11.32 9.91 -20.60
C GLN A 9 -11.79 8.61 -21.32
N SER A 10 -10.94 8.05 -22.20
CA SER A 10 -11.21 6.79 -22.90
C SER A 10 -11.17 5.55 -21.98
N GLN A 11 -10.43 5.61 -20.87
CA GLN A 11 -10.37 4.52 -19.88
C GLN A 11 -11.56 4.51 -18.92
N TYR A 12 -12.29 5.63 -18.82
CA TYR A 12 -13.42 5.81 -17.91
C TYR A 12 -14.76 5.71 -18.63
N ASN A 13 -15.00 4.55 -19.24
CA ASN A 13 -16.29 4.08 -19.77
C ASN A 13 -17.44 5.10 -19.72
N GLY A 14 -17.51 6.04 -20.68
CA GLY A 14 -18.69 6.84 -20.93
C GLY A 14 -19.04 7.93 -19.92
N ASN A 15 -18.24 8.17 -18.89
CA ASN A 15 -18.44 9.29 -17.98
C ASN A 15 -17.83 10.56 -18.57
N ASP A 16 -18.58 11.18 -19.45
CA ASP A 16 -18.24 12.44 -20.12
C ASP A 16 -18.44 13.65 -19.18
N TRP A 17 -17.94 13.52 -17.95
CA TRP A 17 -18.10 14.57 -16.94
C TRP A 17 -17.32 15.84 -17.29
N LEU A 18 -16.19 15.71 -18.01
CA LEU A 18 -15.41 16.85 -18.50
C LEU A 18 -16.15 17.58 -19.61
N SER A 19 -16.77 16.86 -20.54
CA SER A 19 -17.61 17.47 -21.58
C SER A 19 -18.81 18.18 -20.94
N LYS A 20 -19.45 17.57 -19.93
CA LYS A 20 -20.53 18.20 -19.20
C LYS A 20 -20.07 19.45 -18.42
N LEU A 21 -18.89 19.41 -17.82
CA LEU A 21 -18.29 20.56 -17.16
C LEU A 21 -18.04 21.71 -18.17
N ASN A 22 -17.51 21.39 -19.36
CA ASN A 22 -17.33 22.39 -20.43
C ASN A 22 -18.65 23.00 -20.89
N GLN A 23 -19.70 22.20 -21.10
CA GLN A 23 -21.04 22.68 -21.42
C GLN A 23 -21.57 23.67 -20.37
N ILE A 24 -21.37 23.35 -19.08
CA ILE A 24 -21.78 24.22 -17.96
C ILE A 24 -20.99 25.54 -17.99
N LYS A 25 -19.67 25.49 -18.28
CA LYS A 25 -18.82 26.68 -18.44
C LYS A 25 -19.28 27.56 -19.60
N GLU A 26 -19.58 26.96 -20.75
CA GLU A 26 -20.09 27.67 -21.93
C GLU A 26 -21.42 28.34 -21.58
N ALA A 27 -22.37 27.61 -20.98
CA ALA A 27 -23.66 28.15 -20.55
C ALA A 27 -23.47 29.32 -19.57
N ARG A 28 -22.52 29.24 -18.64
CA ARG A 28 -22.18 30.32 -17.72
C ARG A 28 -21.60 31.53 -18.44
N SER A 29 -20.70 31.29 -19.39
CA SER A 29 -20.10 32.35 -20.21
C SER A 29 -21.16 33.09 -21.02
N GLU A 30 -22.06 32.37 -21.68
CA GLU A 30 -23.17 32.96 -22.43
C GLU A 30 -24.10 33.76 -21.53
N TYR A 31 -24.48 33.20 -20.35
CA TYR A 31 -25.28 33.93 -19.36
C TYR A 31 -24.62 35.27 -18.99
N ASN A 32 -23.30 35.29 -18.72
CA ASN A 32 -22.60 36.51 -18.32
C ASN A 32 -22.64 37.60 -19.42
N LYS A 33 -22.69 37.19 -20.70
CA LYS A 33 -22.79 38.15 -21.83
C LYS A 33 -24.14 38.86 -21.87
N ILE A 34 -25.23 38.15 -21.51
CA ILE A 34 -26.59 38.63 -21.64
C ILE A 34 -27.25 39.05 -20.31
N GLU A 35 -26.59 38.82 -19.17
CA GLU A 35 -27.13 39.05 -17.83
C GLU A 35 -27.72 40.45 -17.66
N ARG A 36 -27.08 41.48 -18.26
CA ARG A 36 -27.51 42.89 -18.10
C ARG A 36 -28.81 43.21 -18.82
N ILE A 37 -29.16 42.46 -19.85
CA ILE A 37 -30.38 42.69 -20.65
C ILE A 37 -31.56 41.83 -20.22
N LEU A 38 -31.33 40.85 -19.32
CA LEU A 38 -32.34 39.96 -18.79
C LEU A 38 -33.15 40.62 -17.67
N THR A 39 -34.42 40.28 -17.59
CA THR A 39 -35.29 40.61 -16.45
C THR A 39 -34.79 39.89 -15.17
N PRO A 40 -35.13 40.38 -13.96
CA PRO A 40 -34.76 39.70 -12.72
C PRO A 40 -35.26 38.25 -12.67
N TYR A 41 -36.42 37.95 -13.18
CA TYR A 41 -36.99 36.59 -13.21
C TYR A 41 -36.17 35.66 -14.15
N GLU A 42 -35.87 36.13 -15.36
CA GLU A 42 -35.05 35.37 -16.31
C GLU A 42 -33.64 35.12 -15.78
N ARG A 43 -33.00 36.10 -15.14
CA ARG A 43 -31.70 35.91 -14.48
C ARG A 43 -31.78 34.81 -13.44
N GLN A 44 -32.80 34.86 -12.56
CA GLN A 44 -32.91 33.86 -11.50
C GLN A 44 -33.14 32.45 -12.07
N THR A 45 -33.98 32.33 -13.12
CA THR A 45 -34.32 31.07 -13.76
C THR A 45 -33.13 30.46 -14.46
N ILE A 46 -32.43 31.23 -15.34
CA ILE A 46 -31.30 30.73 -16.13
C ILE A 46 -30.14 30.39 -15.22
N PHE A 47 -29.79 31.27 -14.28
CA PHE A 47 -28.74 31.03 -13.34
C PHE A 47 -29.02 29.83 -12.41
N GLY A 48 -30.28 29.69 -11.97
CA GLY A 48 -30.72 28.55 -11.17
C GLY A 48 -30.56 27.22 -11.90
N ASN A 49 -30.87 27.17 -13.19
CA ASN A 49 -30.72 25.98 -14.02
C ASN A 49 -29.21 25.62 -14.18
N ILE A 50 -28.37 26.60 -14.49
CA ILE A 50 -26.91 26.41 -14.62
C ILE A 50 -26.33 25.87 -13.29
N LYS A 51 -26.75 26.44 -12.16
CA LYS A 51 -26.32 26.00 -10.85
C LYS A 51 -26.78 24.57 -10.54
N ALA A 52 -28.03 24.22 -10.84
CA ALA A 52 -28.55 22.88 -10.63
C ALA A 52 -27.82 21.82 -11.47
N ASP A 53 -27.55 22.13 -12.74
CA ASP A 53 -26.75 21.25 -13.62
C ASP A 53 -25.33 21.05 -13.11
N ALA A 54 -24.73 22.12 -12.60
CA ALA A 54 -23.42 22.09 -11.99
C ALA A 54 -23.38 21.19 -10.73
N GLU A 55 -24.36 21.35 -9.86
CA GLU A 55 -24.49 20.55 -8.62
C GLU A 55 -24.74 19.07 -8.92
N ALA A 56 -25.59 18.78 -9.90
CA ALA A 56 -25.87 17.42 -10.33
C ALA A 56 -24.61 16.75 -10.94
N ASN A 57 -23.86 17.48 -11.77
CA ASN A 57 -22.62 16.97 -12.34
C ASN A 57 -21.57 16.70 -11.26
N TYR A 58 -21.35 17.64 -10.34
CA TYR A 58 -20.43 17.47 -9.21
C TYR A 58 -20.78 16.22 -8.39
N SER A 59 -22.06 16.10 -7.97
CA SER A 59 -22.51 14.97 -7.16
C SER A 59 -22.32 13.64 -7.87
N ARG A 60 -22.59 13.59 -9.18
CA ARG A 60 -22.39 12.39 -10.01
C ARG A 60 -20.92 12.00 -10.06
N VAL A 61 -20.05 12.96 -10.30
CA VAL A 61 -18.59 12.72 -10.38
C VAL A 61 -18.06 12.25 -9.04
N TYR A 62 -18.38 12.97 -7.96
CA TYR A 62 -17.94 12.63 -6.61
C TYR A 62 -18.38 11.22 -6.21
N ASN A 63 -19.65 10.90 -6.39
CA ASN A 63 -20.20 9.58 -6.05
C ASN A 63 -19.58 8.47 -6.91
N GLY A 64 -19.37 8.73 -8.21
CA GLY A 64 -18.71 7.77 -9.10
C GLY A 64 -17.26 7.49 -8.70
N VAL A 65 -16.50 8.54 -8.41
CA VAL A 65 -15.12 8.43 -7.98
C VAL A 65 -15.02 7.74 -6.62
N LYS A 66 -15.88 8.12 -5.67
CA LYS A 66 -15.96 7.49 -4.35
C LYS A 66 -16.26 6.00 -4.45
N ALA A 67 -17.27 5.61 -5.24
CA ALA A 67 -17.65 4.21 -5.41
C ALA A 67 -16.50 3.35 -5.97
N ARG A 68 -15.70 3.90 -6.90
CA ARG A 68 -14.53 3.20 -7.46
C ARG A 68 -13.42 3.04 -6.43
N LEU A 69 -13.14 4.08 -5.65
CA LEU A 69 -12.15 4.03 -4.58
C LEU A 69 -12.57 3.01 -3.50
N ASP A 70 -13.84 3.03 -3.10
CA ASP A 70 -14.40 2.07 -2.15
C ASP A 70 -14.31 0.62 -2.68
N ALA A 71 -14.54 0.41 -3.99
CA ALA A 71 -14.37 -0.89 -4.62
C ALA A 71 -12.91 -1.35 -4.62
N ALA A 72 -11.96 -0.45 -4.94
CA ALA A 72 -10.54 -0.76 -4.91
C ALA A 72 -10.06 -1.12 -3.49
N VAL A 73 -10.52 -0.40 -2.48
CA VAL A 73 -10.28 -0.71 -1.05
C VAL A 73 -10.88 -2.07 -0.69
N GLY A 74 -12.08 -2.39 -1.16
CA GLY A 74 -12.71 -3.69 -0.95
C GLY A 74 -11.90 -4.83 -1.58
N ASN A 75 -11.42 -4.65 -2.80
CA ASN A 75 -10.56 -5.61 -3.50
C ASN A 75 -9.25 -5.85 -2.75
N TYR A 76 -8.61 -4.79 -2.27
CA TYR A 76 -7.40 -4.91 -1.44
C TYR A 76 -7.65 -5.69 -0.16
N LYS A 77 -8.71 -5.35 0.61
CA LYS A 77 -9.05 -6.07 1.85
C LYS A 77 -9.31 -7.56 1.60
N ALA A 78 -10.01 -7.88 0.50
CA ALA A 78 -10.27 -9.26 0.11
C ALA A 78 -8.99 -10.01 -0.29
N ALA A 79 -8.08 -9.37 -1.03
CA ALA A 79 -6.81 -9.95 -1.42
C ALA A 79 -5.87 -10.16 -0.22
N ALA A 80 -5.79 -9.20 0.69
CA ALA A 80 -5.03 -9.31 1.94
C ALA A 80 -5.56 -10.46 2.84
N ALA A 81 -6.89 -10.61 2.93
CA ALA A 81 -7.50 -11.71 3.65
C ALA A 81 -7.17 -13.08 3.02
N LYS A 82 -7.18 -13.18 1.68
CA LYS A 82 -6.78 -14.40 0.97
C LYS A 82 -5.33 -14.76 1.25
N ARG A 83 -4.42 -13.77 1.21
CA ARG A 83 -3.01 -13.99 1.55
C ARG A 83 -2.86 -14.47 2.98
N ALA A 84 -3.52 -13.83 3.94
CA ALA A 84 -3.50 -14.26 5.34
C ALA A 84 -4.02 -15.70 5.51
N ALA A 85 -5.09 -16.06 4.81
CA ALA A 85 -5.65 -17.42 4.84
C ALA A 85 -4.70 -18.45 4.21
N ALA A 86 -4.03 -18.13 3.09
CA ALA A 86 -3.06 -19.00 2.46
C ALA A 86 -1.84 -19.26 3.37
N ILE A 87 -1.33 -18.20 4.02
CA ILE A 87 -0.25 -18.31 5.01
C ILE A 87 -0.69 -19.14 6.22
N ALA A 88 -1.90 -18.91 6.74
CA ALA A 88 -2.44 -19.69 7.87
C ALA A 88 -2.61 -21.17 7.51
N LYS A 89 -3.08 -21.47 6.31
CA LYS A 89 -3.18 -22.85 5.80
C LYS A 89 -1.80 -23.52 5.72
N GLU A 90 -0.79 -22.81 5.25
CA GLU A 90 0.58 -23.30 5.21
C GLU A 90 1.12 -23.56 6.61
N ILE A 91 0.97 -22.59 7.54
CA ILE A 91 1.41 -22.73 8.93
C ILE A 91 0.74 -23.94 9.61
N ASN A 92 -0.57 -24.12 9.42
CA ASN A 92 -1.32 -25.24 10.00
C ASN A 92 -0.97 -26.60 9.37
N SER A 93 -0.26 -26.62 8.24
CA SER A 93 0.25 -27.85 7.62
C SER A 93 1.50 -28.40 8.30
N TRP A 94 2.04 -27.70 9.29
CA TRP A 94 3.24 -28.11 10.00
C TRP A 94 2.93 -28.96 11.22
N ASP A 95 3.65 -30.05 11.40
CA ASP A 95 3.61 -30.85 12.62
C ASP A 95 4.35 -30.09 13.74
N ALA A 96 3.57 -29.66 14.76
CA ALA A 96 4.11 -28.86 15.86
C ALA A 96 5.11 -29.64 16.71
N GLY A 97 4.94 -30.94 16.88
CA GLY A 97 5.87 -31.79 17.61
C GLY A 97 7.22 -31.84 16.90
N LYS A 98 7.21 -32.21 15.63
CA LYS A 98 8.41 -32.28 14.82
C LYS A 98 9.13 -30.92 14.72
N LEU A 99 8.37 -29.82 14.60
CA LEU A 99 8.96 -28.49 14.60
C LEU A 99 9.65 -28.15 15.91
N ASN A 100 9.02 -28.44 17.05
CA ASN A 100 9.60 -28.20 18.36
C ASN A 100 10.89 -29.01 18.58
N ASP A 101 10.92 -30.26 18.16
CA ASP A 101 12.13 -31.09 18.24
C ASP A 101 13.29 -30.47 17.45
N GLU A 102 13.04 -30.03 16.23
CA GLU A 102 14.06 -29.38 15.39
C GLU A 102 14.48 -28.01 15.94
N LEU A 103 13.54 -27.21 16.47
CA LEU A 103 13.85 -25.95 17.14
C LEU A 103 14.78 -26.17 18.35
N GLN A 104 14.47 -27.13 19.18
CA GLN A 104 15.29 -27.45 20.36
C GLN A 104 16.67 -27.98 19.96
N ALA A 105 16.74 -28.88 18.99
CA ALA A 105 18.00 -29.42 18.48
C ALA A 105 18.89 -28.32 17.87
N PHE A 106 18.32 -27.47 17.02
CA PHE A 106 19.07 -26.39 16.39
C PHE A 106 19.49 -25.31 17.39
N SER A 107 18.58 -24.90 18.30
CA SER A 107 18.88 -23.95 19.37
C SER A 107 20.01 -24.41 20.27
N THR A 108 19.99 -25.68 20.68
CA THR A 108 21.06 -26.26 21.49
C THR A 108 22.41 -26.17 20.77
N ARG A 109 22.47 -26.55 19.50
CA ARG A 109 23.73 -26.49 18.71
C ARG A 109 24.23 -25.07 18.56
N VAL A 110 23.38 -24.11 18.20
CA VAL A 110 23.76 -22.69 18.03
C VAL A 110 24.24 -22.09 19.36
N ASN A 111 23.46 -22.29 20.43
CA ASN A 111 23.80 -21.74 21.75
C ASN A 111 25.11 -22.33 22.30
N MET A 112 25.38 -23.60 22.05
CA MET A 112 26.66 -24.19 22.39
C MET A 112 27.82 -23.51 21.69
N GLU A 113 27.66 -23.15 20.41
CA GLU A 113 28.76 -22.49 19.67
C GLU A 113 28.92 -21.02 20.07
N VAL A 114 27.82 -20.27 20.25
CA VAL A 114 27.83 -18.86 20.69
C VAL A 114 28.33 -18.72 22.13
N GLY A 115 27.98 -19.68 23.00
CA GLY A 115 28.38 -19.68 24.42
C GLY A 115 29.78 -20.18 24.72
N LYS A 116 30.53 -20.69 23.73
CA LYS A 116 31.92 -21.15 23.93
C LYS A 116 32.85 -19.98 24.28
N LYS A 117 33.74 -20.18 25.25
CA LYS A 117 34.78 -19.18 25.59
C LYS A 117 35.72 -18.89 24.41
N ASP A 118 35.89 -19.83 23.49
CA ASP A 118 36.65 -19.68 22.26
C ASP A 118 35.79 -19.10 21.10
N ALA A 119 35.14 -17.97 21.34
CA ALA A 119 34.36 -17.31 20.29
C ALA A 119 35.20 -16.88 19.08
N GLN A 120 36.49 -16.54 19.30
CA GLN A 120 37.40 -16.13 18.25
C GLN A 120 38.00 -17.32 17.49
N GLY A 121 37.87 -18.55 17.97
CA GLY A 121 38.35 -19.74 17.31
C GLY A 121 39.85 -20.01 17.49
N ILE A 122 40.48 -19.40 18.50
CA ILE A 122 41.93 -19.53 18.76
C ILE A 122 42.29 -21.00 19.06
N PHE A 123 41.43 -21.71 19.82
CA PHE A 123 41.67 -23.10 20.20
C PHE A 123 40.99 -24.10 19.26
N SER A 124 39.87 -23.75 18.67
CA SER A 124 39.09 -24.64 17.78
C SER A 124 39.50 -24.53 16.31
N GLY A 125 40.31 -23.54 15.94
CA GLY A 125 40.67 -23.24 14.55
C GLY A 125 39.60 -22.56 13.72
N GLN A 126 38.38 -22.35 14.29
CA GLN A 126 37.27 -21.69 13.59
C GLN A 126 36.50 -20.76 14.51
N PRO A 127 36.21 -19.49 14.08
CA PRO A 127 35.37 -18.56 14.82
C PRO A 127 33.96 -19.11 15.03
N ALA A 128 33.28 -18.68 16.10
CA ALA A 128 31.91 -19.13 16.41
C ALA A 128 30.93 -18.87 15.26
N ALA A 129 31.01 -17.72 14.60
CA ALA A 129 30.15 -17.40 13.44
C ALA A 129 30.35 -18.37 12.26
N ALA A 130 31.59 -18.85 12.02
CA ALA A 130 31.86 -19.83 10.97
C ALA A 130 31.26 -21.21 11.32
N ARG A 131 31.32 -21.60 12.59
CA ARG A 131 30.69 -22.85 13.07
C ARG A 131 29.17 -22.78 13.00
N VAL A 132 28.56 -21.64 13.36
CA VAL A 132 27.12 -21.38 13.21
C VAL A 132 26.72 -21.43 11.73
N LYS A 133 27.54 -20.84 10.84
CA LYS A 133 27.32 -20.93 9.39
C LYS A 133 27.31 -22.38 8.90
N GLN A 134 28.21 -23.21 9.39
CA GLN A 134 28.24 -24.64 9.03
C GLN A 134 26.96 -25.36 9.47
N ILE A 135 26.50 -25.13 10.71
CA ILE A 135 25.24 -25.71 11.20
C ILE A 135 24.04 -25.30 10.31
N TYR A 136 24.02 -24.04 9.91
CA TYR A 136 23.00 -23.55 8.98
C TYR A 136 23.11 -24.22 7.59
N GLN A 137 24.30 -24.36 7.04
CA GLN A 137 24.51 -25.03 5.77
C GLN A 137 24.09 -26.50 5.79
N GLU A 138 24.30 -27.21 6.90
CA GLU A 138 23.81 -28.58 7.08
C GLU A 138 22.27 -28.63 7.06
N ALA A 139 21.58 -27.64 7.67
CA ALA A 139 20.14 -27.56 7.63
C ALA A 139 19.65 -27.32 6.19
N LEU A 140 20.30 -26.42 5.44
CA LEU A 140 19.97 -26.18 4.02
C LEU A 140 20.19 -27.43 3.16
N ALA A 141 21.34 -28.10 3.30
CA ALA A 141 21.69 -29.28 2.53
C ALA A 141 20.76 -30.46 2.78
N SER A 142 20.10 -30.50 3.93
CA SER A 142 19.13 -31.56 4.26
C SER A 142 17.85 -31.51 3.42
N GLY A 143 17.49 -30.35 2.85
CA GLY A 143 16.22 -30.13 2.15
C GLY A 143 14.97 -30.25 3.06
N ASP A 144 15.17 -30.46 4.39
CA ASP A 144 14.08 -30.62 5.35
C ASP A 144 13.51 -29.24 5.76
N ARG A 145 12.25 -28.98 5.41
CA ARG A 145 11.56 -27.73 5.70
C ARG A 145 11.52 -27.40 7.20
N TYR A 146 11.46 -28.41 8.08
CA TYR A 146 11.43 -28.21 9.53
C TYR A 146 12.77 -27.71 10.03
N LYS A 147 13.89 -28.29 9.56
CA LYS A 147 15.26 -27.84 9.89
C LYS A 147 15.51 -26.43 9.39
N MET A 148 15.07 -26.11 8.19
CA MET A 148 15.23 -24.77 7.61
C MET A 148 14.42 -23.73 8.38
N ARG A 149 13.20 -24.06 8.82
CA ARG A 149 12.39 -23.20 9.67
C ARG A 149 13.03 -23.02 11.05
N ALA A 150 13.47 -24.10 11.67
CA ALA A 150 14.16 -24.03 12.95
C ALA A 150 15.43 -23.16 12.85
N ALA A 151 16.20 -23.27 11.77
CA ALA A 151 17.37 -22.44 11.53
C ALA A 151 17.00 -20.95 11.45
N ALA A 152 15.96 -20.59 10.71
CA ALA A 152 15.53 -19.20 10.58
C ALA A 152 15.05 -18.60 11.91
N GLU A 153 14.24 -19.34 12.66
CA GLU A 153 13.70 -18.87 13.95
C GLU A 153 14.80 -18.75 15.03
N VAL A 154 15.69 -19.74 15.13
CA VAL A 154 16.76 -19.75 16.14
C VAL A 154 17.83 -18.72 15.83
N LEU A 155 18.28 -18.57 14.57
CA LEU A 155 19.28 -17.56 14.21
C LEU A 155 18.79 -16.15 14.44
N ARG A 156 17.48 -15.90 14.22
CA ARG A 156 16.86 -14.59 14.49
C ARG A 156 16.78 -14.28 15.99
N ALA A 157 16.60 -15.31 16.82
CA ALA A 157 16.51 -15.19 18.29
C ALA A 157 17.86 -15.37 19.01
N ALA A 158 18.96 -15.63 18.27
CA ALA A 158 20.26 -15.92 18.88
C ALA A 158 20.80 -14.73 19.66
N ASP A 159 21.26 -14.98 20.89
CA ASP A 159 21.97 -14.00 21.73
C ASP A 159 23.41 -13.83 21.21
N VAL A 160 23.58 -12.89 20.30
CA VAL A 160 24.87 -12.62 19.65
C VAL A 160 25.71 -11.57 20.37
N GLU A 161 25.18 -10.93 21.43
CA GLU A 161 25.88 -9.83 22.13
C GLU A 161 27.21 -10.26 22.73
N LYS A 162 27.36 -11.53 23.02
CA LYS A 162 28.63 -12.15 23.56
C LYS A 162 29.70 -12.37 22.50
N LEU A 163 29.37 -12.22 21.23
CA LEU A 163 30.30 -12.37 20.13
C LEU A 163 31.05 -11.06 19.81
N PRO A 164 32.26 -11.11 19.25
CA PRO A 164 32.89 -9.92 18.67
C PRO A 164 32.01 -9.28 17.60
N SER A 165 32.04 -7.95 17.45
CA SER A 165 31.12 -7.17 16.57
C SER A 165 31.10 -7.69 15.13
N GLU A 166 32.22 -8.09 14.55
CA GLU A 166 32.30 -8.67 13.21
C GLU A 166 31.51 -9.97 13.10
N GLN A 167 31.61 -10.82 14.13
CA GLN A 167 30.90 -12.10 14.17
C GLN A 167 29.40 -11.91 14.44
N GLN A 168 29.02 -10.89 15.23
CA GLN A 168 27.62 -10.49 15.38
C GLN A 168 26.97 -10.18 14.03
N MET A 169 27.65 -9.34 13.22
CA MET A 169 27.20 -8.99 11.88
C MET A 169 27.05 -10.24 10.99
N GLN A 170 28.03 -11.15 11.04
CA GLN A 170 27.95 -12.38 10.24
C GLN A 170 26.76 -13.26 10.62
N VAL A 171 26.49 -13.44 11.91
CA VAL A 171 25.31 -14.22 12.37
C VAL A 171 24.00 -13.53 12.00
N GLN A 172 23.93 -12.19 12.08
CA GLN A 172 22.76 -11.42 11.64
C GLN A 172 22.50 -11.57 10.13
N LEU A 173 23.56 -11.55 9.31
CA LEU A 173 23.44 -11.81 7.86
C LEU A 173 22.95 -13.24 7.58
N LEU A 174 23.43 -14.24 8.36
CA LEU A 174 22.92 -15.61 8.27
C LEU A 174 21.45 -15.71 8.66
N ALA A 175 21.02 -14.99 9.71
CA ALA A 175 19.62 -14.95 10.12
C ALA A 175 18.73 -14.37 9.04
N ARG A 176 19.18 -13.32 8.36
CA ARG A 176 18.48 -12.74 7.21
C ARG A 176 18.39 -13.72 6.05
N ALA A 177 19.52 -14.32 5.65
CA ALA A 177 19.53 -15.31 4.58
C ALA A 177 18.65 -16.54 4.90
N ALA A 178 18.61 -16.97 6.17
CA ALA A 178 17.75 -18.06 6.61
C ALA A 178 16.26 -17.69 6.52
N SER A 179 15.91 -16.44 6.83
CA SER A 179 14.54 -15.95 6.69
C SER A 179 14.12 -15.86 5.23
N ASP A 180 14.99 -15.35 4.35
CA ASP A 180 14.74 -15.26 2.90
C ASP A 180 14.54 -16.67 2.29
N ASN A 181 15.38 -17.64 2.67
CA ASN A 181 15.25 -19.02 2.24
C ASN A 181 13.96 -19.69 2.77
N LEU A 182 13.56 -19.38 3.99
CA LEU A 182 12.29 -19.88 4.55
C LEU A 182 11.08 -19.29 3.82
N GLU A 183 11.11 -18.01 3.46
CA GLU A 183 10.07 -17.40 2.64
C GLU A 183 9.98 -18.07 1.26
N ALA A 184 11.09 -18.35 0.62
CA ALA A 184 11.12 -19.07 -0.65
C ALA A 184 10.51 -20.47 -0.55
N LEU A 185 10.74 -21.19 0.57
CA LEU A 185 10.13 -22.50 0.82
C LEU A 185 8.64 -22.46 1.14
N ARG A 186 8.20 -21.37 1.77
CA ARG A 186 6.78 -21.14 2.08
C ARG A 186 6.00 -20.69 0.85
N ASN A 187 6.68 -20.26 -0.18
CA ASN A 187 6.07 -19.73 -1.40
C ASN A 187 5.49 -20.90 -2.22
N THR A 188 4.43 -21.51 -1.68
CA THR A 188 3.58 -22.40 -2.46
C THR A 188 2.90 -21.57 -3.55
N ASP A 189 2.50 -22.21 -4.66
CA ASP A 189 1.77 -21.53 -5.74
C ASP A 189 0.54 -20.76 -5.22
N ASP A 190 -0.12 -21.29 -4.18
CA ASP A 190 -1.26 -20.64 -3.53
C ASP A 190 -0.88 -19.31 -2.87
N ILE A 191 0.26 -19.27 -2.18
CA ILE A 191 0.75 -18.06 -1.48
C ILE A 191 1.24 -17.06 -2.51
N GLN A 192 2.01 -17.49 -3.52
CA GLN A 192 2.49 -16.60 -4.57
C GLN A 192 1.34 -15.96 -5.35
N ASN A 193 0.34 -16.75 -5.73
CA ASN A 193 -0.86 -16.25 -6.38
C ASN A 193 -1.62 -15.24 -5.51
N ALA A 194 -1.67 -15.47 -4.19
CA ALA A 194 -2.31 -14.54 -3.26
C ALA A 194 -1.52 -13.23 -3.09
N ILE A 195 -0.18 -13.29 -3.08
CA ILE A 195 0.71 -12.12 -3.09
C ILE A 195 0.52 -11.31 -4.37
N ASP A 196 0.48 -11.97 -5.53
CA ASP A 196 0.29 -11.30 -6.82
C ASP A 196 -1.07 -10.61 -6.91
N GLN A 197 -2.14 -11.24 -6.38
CA GLN A 197 -3.46 -10.64 -6.27
C GLN A 197 -3.47 -9.42 -5.34
N GLU A 198 -2.78 -9.47 -4.20
CA GLU A 198 -2.65 -8.34 -3.28
C GLU A 198 -1.87 -7.18 -3.93
N ASN A 199 -0.75 -7.45 -4.60
CA ASN A 199 0.03 -6.45 -5.31
C ASN A 199 -0.78 -5.79 -6.45
N ALA A 200 -1.56 -6.55 -7.19
CA ALA A 200 -2.46 -6.04 -8.22
C ALA A 200 -3.54 -5.12 -7.61
N ALA A 201 -4.11 -5.51 -6.47
CA ALA A 201 -5.10 -4.70 -5.76
C ALA A 201 -4.50 -3.41 -5.17
N ILE A 202 -3.26 -3.45 -4.67
CA ILE A 202 -2.52 -2.26 -4.22
C ILE A 202 -2.31 -1.29 -5.39
N LYS A 203 -1.86 -1.81 -6.54
CA LYS A 203 -1.68 -0.99 -7.74
C LYS A 203 -2.99 -0.35 -8.20
N GLN A 204 -4.08 -1.13 -8.24
CA GLN A 204 -5.40 -0.60 -8.56
C GLN A 204 -5.79 0.55 -7.60
N MET A 205 -5.56 0.38 -6.32
CA MET A 205 -5.88 1.38 -5.30
C MET A 205 -5.04 2.65 -5.45
N GLN A 206 -3.75 2.53 -5.82
CA GLN A 206 -2.88 3.67 -6.14
C GLN A 206 -3.37 4.42 -7.38
N ASP A 207 -3.76 3.70 -8.43
CA ASP A 207 -4.27 4.28 -9.66
C ASP A 207 -5.60 5.02 -9.43
N GLU A 208 -6.51 4.46 -8.62
CA GLU A 208 -7.76 5.12 -8.27
C GLU A 208 -7.51 6.36 -7.38
N GLN A 209 -6.59 6.29 -6.42
CA GLN A 209 -6.24 7.45 -5.60
C GLN A 209 -5.63 8.58 -6.44
N LYS A 210 -4.76 8.25 -7.39
CA LYS A 210 -4.21 9.22 -8.33
C LYS A 210 -5.32 9.87 -9.15
N PHE A 211 -6.28 9.08 -9.62
CA PHE A 211 -7.44 9.62 -10.34
C PHE A 211 -8.30 10.56 -9.48
N VAL A 212 -8.51 10.22 -8.20
CA VAL A 212 -9.23 11.10 -7.25
C VAL A 212 -8.54 12.45 -7.13
N ARG A 213 -7.20 12.46 -7.02
CA ARG A 213 -6.40 13.70 -6.96
C ARG A 213 -6.55 14.53 -8.23
N GLU A 214 -6.41 13.91 -9.38
CA GLU A 214 -6.58 14.58 -10.68
C GLU A 214 -8.00 15.15 -10.85
N ALA A 215 -9.02 14.41 -10.44
CA ALA A 215 -10.40 14.90 -10.45
C ALA A 215 -10.59 16.09 -9.48
N ALA A 216 -9.94 16.05 -8.32
CA ALA A 216 -9.95 17.15 -7.34
C ALA A 216 -9.31 18.42 -7.94
N GLU A 217 -8.15 18.29 -8.60
CA GLU A 217 -7.47 19.43 -9.24
C GLU A 217 -8.34 20.08 -10.31
N VAL A 218 -8.92 19.27 -11.22
CA VAL A 218 -9.81 19.79 -12.25
C VAL A 218 -11.03 20.47 -11.66
N MET A 219 -11.65 19.88 -10.65
CA MET A 219 -12.79 20.48 -9.98
C MET A 219 -12.43 21.74 -9.21
N PHE A 220 -11.22 21.85 -8.66
CA PHE A 220 -10.73 23.03 -7.99
C PHE A 220 -10.44 24.16 -9.00
N ASP A 221 -9.62 23.89 -10.03
CA ASP A 221 -9.18 24.90 -10.98
C ASP A 221 -10.34 25.41 -11.86
N GLU A 222 -11.25 24.50 -12.24
CA GLU A 222 -12.30 24.82 -13.21
C GLU A 222 -13.70 24.89 -12.61
N GLY A 223 -13.96 24.13 -11.54
CA GLY A 223 -15.27 24.01 -10.91
C GLY A 223 -15.51 24.97 -9.75
N GLY A 224 -14.49 25.30 -8.97
CA GLY A 224 -14.61 26.16 -7.79
C GLY A 224 -15.15 27.56 -8.12
N GLN A 225 -14.73 28.12 -9.25
CA GLN A 225 -15.24 29.42 -9.74
C GLN A 225 -16.68 29.35 -10.24
N ILE A 226 -17.11 28.18 -10.75
CA ILE A 226 -18.45 28.00 -11.33
C ILE A 226 -19.45 27.63 -10.26
N PHE A 227 -19.05 26.81 -9.29
CA PHE A 227 -19.99 26.17 -8.36
C PHE A 227 -20.10 26.94 -7.03
N GLY A 228 -19.11 27.79 -6.70
CA GLY A 228 -19.04 28.45 -5.39
C GLY A 228 -19.04 27.43 -4.22
N ARG A 229 -18.70 26.16 -4.50
CA ARG A 229 -18.69 25.06 -3.54
C ARG A 229 -17.28 24.79 -3.04
N ASP A 230 -17.22 24.42 -1.79
CA ASP A 230 -16.04 23.82 -1.21
C ASP A 230 -15.77 22.43 -1.85
N VAL A 231 -14.75 22.37 -2.71
CA VAL A 231 -14.29 21.12 -3.35
C VAL A 231 -13.37 20.30 -2.45
N SER A 232 -13.20 20.72 -1.20
CA SER A 232 -12.37 20.02 -0.19
C SER A 232 -12.77 18.55 0.00
N SER A 233 -14.02 18.20 -0.31
CA SER A 233 -14.49 16.81 -0.24
C SER A 233 -13.72 15.85 -1.15
N PHE A 234 -13.23 16.29 -2.32
CA PHE A 234 -12.34 15.48 -3.16
C PHE A 234 -10.95 15.34 -2.55
N GLY A 235 -10.41 16.41 -1.96
CA GLY A 235 -9.15 16.37 -1.22
C GLY A 235 -9.22 15.42 -0.03
N LYS A 236 -10.31 15.47 0.72
CA LYS A 236 -10.57 14.53 1.82
C LYS A 236 -10.62 13.09 1.30
N LEU A 237 -11.33 12.85 0.19
CA LEU A 237 -11.42 11.52 -0.42
C LEU A 237 -10.05 11.01 -0.88
N ALA A 238 -9.21 11.85 -1.49
CA ALA A 238 -7.85 11.51 -1.89
C ALA A 238 -6.95 11.15 -0.70
N SER A 239 -7.24 11.70 0.49
CA SER A 239 -6.45 11.49 1.72
C SER A 239 -6.91 10.31 2.55
N THR A 240 -7.98 9.60 2.15
CA THR A 240 -8.45 8.39 2.88
C THR A 240 -7.49 7.22 2.82
N ILE A 241 -6.57 7.21 1.85
CA ILE A 241 -5.58 6.15 1.70
C ILE A 241 -4.18 6.75 1.81
N LYS A 242 -3.40 6.25 2.76
CA LYS A 242 -2.00 6.62 2.95
C LYS A 242 -1.10 5.42 2.69
N PHE A 243 -0.08 5.61 1.86
CA PHE A 243 0.96 4.63 1.60
C PHE A 243 2.23 5.05 2.34
N GLU A 244 2.53 4.37 3.43
CA GLU A 244 3.73 4.63 4.25
C GLU A 244 4.80 3.60 3.89
N ARG A 245 6.04 4.04 3.69
CA ARG A 245 7.18 3.13 3.49
C ARG A 245 7.89 2.93 4.81
N GLU A 246 7.87 1.72 5.32
CA GLU A 246 8.56 1.33 6.54
C GLU A 246 9.54 0.19 6.23
N ALA A 247 10.84 0.42 6.34
CA ALA A 247 11.89 -0.61 6.17
C ALA A 247 11.77 -1.44 4.86
N GLY A 248 11.36 -0.81 3.76
CA GLY A 248 11.21 -1.45 2.45
C GLY A 248 9.82 -2.07 2.20
N ASN A 249 8.94 -2.08 3.18
CA ASN A 249 7.57 -2.54 3.04
C ASN A 249 6.61 -1.35 2.87
N VAL A 250 5.57 -1.55 2.05
CA VAL A 250 4.49 -0.57 1.92
C VAL A 250 3.42 -0.89 2.96
N LYS A 251 3.23 0.02 3.93
CA LYS A 251 2.14 -0.04 4.89
C LYS A 251 0.99 0.81 4.37
N ILE A 252 -0.19 0.24 4.30
CA ILE A 252 -1.37 0.92 3.81
C ILE A 252 -2.27 1.25 4.98
N LYS A 253 -2.50 2.55 5.19
CA LYS A 253 -3.45 3.05 6.18
C LYS A 253 -4.70 3.53 5.45
N ILE A 254 -5.84 2.94 5.76
CA ILE A 254 -7.14 3.31 5.22
C ILE A 254 -7.89 4.03 6.32
N LEU A 255 -8.23 5.29 6.08
CA LEU A 255 -8.90 6.17 7.02
C LEU A 255 -10.36 6.36 6.61
N ASP A 256 -11.26 6.57 7.58
CA ASP A 256 -12.60 7.05 7.30
C ASP A 256 -12.55 8.51 6.82
N ILE A 257 -13.45 8.91 5.93
CA ILE A 257 -13.50 10.29 5.42
C ILE A 257 -13.76 11.33 6.53
N ASN A 258 -14.32 10.89 7.65
CA ASN A 258 -14.57 11.71 8.84
C ASN A 258 -13.45 11.59 9.89
N ASP A 259 -12.35 10.86 9.57
CA ASP A 259 -11.21 10.74 10.48
C ASP A 259 -10.60 12.12 10.78
N PRO A 260 -10.29 12.44 12.04
CA PRO A 260 -9.65 13.71 12.41
C PRO A 260 -8.37 14.01 11.62
N GLU A 261 -7.63 12.99 11.19
CA GLU A 261 -6.44 13.15 10.38
C GLU A 261 -6.73 13.70 8.96
N ILE A 262 -7.98 13.63 8.50
CA ILE A 262 -8.42 14.09 7.18
C ILE A 262 -9.10 15.47 7.25
N THR A 263 -9.66 15.83 8.39
CA THR A 263 -10.49 17.05 8.55
C THR A 263 -9.75 18.36 8.33
N GLY A 264 -8.42 18.37 8.30
CA GLY A 264 -7.57 19.56 8.06
C GLY A 264 -6.85 19.59 6.72
N VAL A 265 -7.17 18.70 5.77
CA VAL A 265 -6.44 18.63 4.48
C VAL A 265 -6.82 19.82 3.59
N ASP A 266 -5.86 20.71 3.41
CA ASP A 266 -5.92 21.78 2.41
C ASP A 266 -5.44 21.25 1.05
N LEU A 267 -6.20 21.53 -0.02
CA LEU A 267 -5.87 21.12 -1.39
C LEU A 267 -4.57 21.74 -1.92
N SER A 268 -4.14 22.88 -1.36
CA SER A 268 -2.86 23.51 -1.69
C SER A 268 -1.67 22.60 -1.37
N ASN A 269 -1.80 21.70 -0.39
CA ASN A 269 -0.74 20.77 0.02
C ASN A 269 -0.66 19.51 -0.86
N LEU A 270 -1.64 19.25 -1.74
CA LEU A 270 -1.59 18.09 -2.65
C LEU A 270 -0.54 18.24 -3.74
N LYS A 271 -0.16 19.47 -4.08
CA LYS A 271 0.86 19.78 -5.11
C LYS A 271 2.31 19.57 -4.63
N GLU A 272 2.55 19.59 -3.31
CA GLU A 272 3.90 19.47 -2.75
C GLU A 272 4.38 18.02 -2.55
N GLN A 273 3.48 17.02 -2.61
CA GLN A 273 3.83 15.62 -2.37
C GLN A 273 4.31 14.84 -3.61
N GLU A 274 4.37 15.46 -4.78
CA GLU A 274 4.89 14.84 -6.02
C GLU A 274 6.42 14.99 -6.19
N GLY A 275 7.13 15.61 -5.26
CA GLY A 275 8.56 15.99 -5.37
C GLY A 275 9.54 15.18 -4.50
N GLU A 276 9.14 14.07 -3.83
CA GLU A 276 10.07 13.23 -3.07
C GLU A 276 10.12 11.77 -3.55
#